data_eee90528afb3677a568e6d699883cb5a
#
_entry.id   eee90528afb3677a568e6d699883cb5a
#
_cell.length_a   1.000
_cell.length_b   1.000
_cell.length_c   1.000
_cell.angle_alpha   90.00
_cell.angle_beta   90.00
_cell.angle_gamma   90.00
#
_symmetry.space_group_name_H-M   'P 1'
#
loop_
_entity.id
_entity.type
_entity.pdbx_description
1 polymer ?
#
loop_
_entity_poly.entity_id
_entity_poly.type
_entity_poly.pdbx_seq_one_letter_code
_entity_poly.pdbx_strand_id
1 'polypeptide(L)'
;MENTLYYDVFENNLRDELVRLCTLNKMLSGNLLRSDDIDGIWKELAPDYMADAMKLITDYPMVSVAWAGYIGMAVAKWWDRDWATFGKYPYANLLGKHGFDDMDEHIVNDIVGIKLESEEAEKLENIMRQCATTAIGFIRHENIEPQSIRAFYVYARAVKVMFEIGAAIELHRLGYKWKKMF
;
A
#
# COMPACT_ATOMS: atom_id res chain seq x y z
N MET A 1 4.15 -22.57 16.90
CA MET A 1 3.39 -22.24 15.66
C MET A 1 2.67 -20.93 15.85
N GLU A 2 2.84 -19.99 14.93
CA GLU A 2 2.19 -18.71 15.04
C GLU A 2 0.68 -18.84 14.82
N ASN A 3 -0.09 -18.02 15.55
CA ASN A 3 -1.54 -18.01 15.44
C ASN A 3 -1.98 -17.12 14.27
N THR A 4 -2.17 -17.74 13.08
CA THR A 4 -2.57 -17.02 11.88
C THR A 4 -3.92 -16.31 12.06
N LEU A 5 -4.81 -16.84 12.90
CA LEU A 5 -6.09 -16.19 13.18
C LEU A 5 -5.90 -14.81 13.80
N TYR A 6 -4.93 -14.67 14.71
CA TYR A 6 -4.61 -13.37 15.31
C TYR A 6 -4.21 -12.36 14.23
N TYR A 7 -3.34 -12.76 13.33
CA TYR A 7 -2.88 -11.87 12.25
C TYR A 7 -3.99 -11.56 11.26
N ASP A 8 -4.86 -12.52 10.97
CA ASP A 8 -5.99 -12.31 10.08
C ASP A 8 -6.99 -11.31 10.67
N VAL A 9 -7.25 -11.38 11.97
CA VAL A 9 -8.12 -10.43 12.66
C VAL A 9 -7.53 -9.03 12.63
N PHE A 10 -6.22 -8.92 12.92
CA PHE A 10 -5.53 -7.63 12.85
C PHE A 10 -5.63 -7.05 11.43
N GLU A 11 -5.32 -7.84 10.42
CA GLU A 11 -5.34 -7.43 9.03
C GLU A 11 -6.73 -6.96 8.61
N ASN A 12 -7.77 -7.73 8.94
CA ASN A 12 -9.13 -7.42 8.54
C ASN A 12 -9.64 -6.14 9.23
N ASN A 13 -9.33 -5.97 10.51
CA ASN A 13 -9.73 -4.78 11.26
C ASN A 13 -9.05 -3.53 10.68
N LEU A 14 -7.77 -3.61 10.36
CA LEU A 14 -7.05 -2.50 9.76
C LEU A 14 -7.59 -2.19 8.36
N ARG A 15 -7.84 -3.21 7.56
CA ARG A 15 -8.39 -3.03 6.20
C ARG A 15 -9.74 -2.31 6.25
N ASP A 16 -10.62 -2.74 7.13
CA ASP A 16 -11.94 -2.11 7.27
C ASP A 16 -11.83 -0.64 7.66
N GLU A 17 -10.92 -0.32 8.59
CA GLU A 17 -10.73 1.07 9.01
C GLU A 17 -10.13 1.93 7.89
N LEU A 18 -9.17 1.40 7.14
CA LEU A 18 -8.58 2.17 6.05
C LEU A 18 -9.57 2.38 4.89
N VAL A 19 -10.41 1.38 4.60
CA VAL A 19 -11.47 1.56 3.61
C VAL A 19 -12.44 2.65 4.05
N ARG A 20 -12.81 2.65 5.34
CA ARG A 20 -13.69 3.69 5.90
C ARG A 20 -13.05 5.07 5.78
N LEU A 21 -11.79 5.19 6.15
CA LEU A 21 -11.06 6.45 6.10
C LEU A 21 -10.96 7.00 4.67
N CYS A 22 -10.62 6.12 3.73
CA CYS A 22 -10.51 6.51 2.32
C CYS A 22 -11.87 6.87 1.73
N THR A 23 -12.94 6.22 2.15
CA THR A 23 -14.29 6.55 1.70
C THR A 23 -14.73 7.91 2.23
N LEU A 24 -14.43 8.23 3.49
CA LEU A 24 -14.72 9.55 4.05
C LEU A 24 -13.98 10.65 3.30
N ASN A 25 -12.81 10.35 2.76
CA ASN A 25 -12.01 11.31 2.00
C ASN A 25 -12.26 11.21 0.49
N LYS A 26 -13.28 10.47 0.07
CA LYS A 26 -13.72 10.34 -1.32
C LYS A 26 -12.68 9.69 -2.24
N MET A 27 -11.74 8.95 -1.67
CA MET A 27 -10.74 8.20 -2.43
C MET A 27 -11.25 6.80 -2.79
N LEU A 28 -12.25 6.31 -2.08
CA LEU A 28 -12.95 5.06 -2.35
C LEU A 28 -14.46 5.29 -2.22
N SER A 29 -15.24 4.29 -2.64
CA SER A 29 -16.72 4.34 -2.59
C SER A 29 -17.31 3.23 -1.71
N GLY A 30 -16.69 2.98 -0.58
CA GLY A 30 -17.17 2.01 0.42
C GLY A 30 -16.68 0.59 0.21
N ASN A 31 -16.03 0.30 -0.91
CA ASN A 31 -15.56 -1.04 -1.28
C ASN A 31 -14.08 -1.04 -1.56
N LEU A 32 -13.43 -2.15 -1.23
CA LEU A 32 -12.04 -2.39 -1.63
C LEU A 32 -12.04 -3.08 -2.99
N LEU A 33 -11.75 -2.32 -4.04
CA LEU A 33 -11.62 -2.87 -5.39
C LEU A 33 -10.38 -3.77 -5.43
N ARG A 34 -10.52 -4.98 -5.95
CA ARG A 34 -9.45 -5.98 -5.95
C ARG A 34 -9.38 -6.72 -7.27
N SER A 35 -8.21 -7.29 -7.53
CA SER A 35 -7.98 -8.20 -8.65
C SER A 35 -7.00 -9.27 -8.19
N ASP A 36 -7.22 -10.51 -8.58
CA ASP A 36 -6.32 -11.61 -8.22
C ASP A 36 -4.91 -11.38 -8.76
N ASP A 37 -4.80 -10.78 -9.94
CA ASP A 37 -3.51 -10.43 -10.53
C ASP A 37 -2.74 -9.46 -9.64
N ILE A 38 -3.41 -8.41 -9.20
CA ILE A 38 -2.80 -7.38 -8.34
C ILE A 38 -2.43 -7.98 -6.99
N ASP A 39 -3.35 -8.70 -6.37
CA ASP A 39 -3.09 -9.32 -5.06
C ASP A 39 -1.94 -10.33 -5.14
N GLY A 40 -1.86 -11.07 -6.23
CA GLY A 40 -0.83 -12.09 -6.41
C GLY A 40 0.57 -11.55 -6.52
N ILE A 41 0.74 -10.38 -7.13
CA ILE A 41 2.08 -9.81 -7.33
C ILE A 41 2.73 -9.35 -6.02
N TRP A 42 1.92 -9.07 -5.01
CA TRP A 42 2.47 -8.62 -3.72
C TRP A 42 3.41 -9.64 -3.11
N LYS A 43 3.12 -10.92 -3.26
CA LYS A 43 4.00 -11.99 -2.73
C LYS A 43 5.39 -11.93 -3.33
N GLU A 44 5.51 -11.47 -4.57
CA GLU A 44 6.80 -11.35 -5.25
C GLU A 44 7.52 -10.05 -4.87
N LEU A 45 6.78 -8.97 -4.64
CA LEU A 45 7.36 -7.66 -4.31
C LEU A 45 7.68 -7.51 -2.83
N ALA A 46 6.93 -8.18 -1.97
CA ALA A 46 7.03 -7.99 -0.52
C ALA A 46 8.43 -8.21 0.06
N PRO A 47 9.18 -9.27 -0.31
CA PRO A 47 10.51 -9.46 0.28
C PRO A 47 11.45 -8.28 0.01
N ASP A 48 11.47 -7.77 -1.22
CA ASP A 48 12.32 -6.62 -1.57
C ASP A 48 11.86 -5.35 -0.87
N TYR A 49 10.54 -5.13 -0.82
CA TYR A 49 9.98 -3.99 -0.11
C TYR A 49 10.33 -4.03 1.37
N MET A 50 10.13 -5.19 2.00
CA MET A 50 10.41 -5.34 3.44
C MET A 50 11.89 -5.12 3.75
N ALA A 51 12.78 -5.57 2.87
CA ALA A 51 14.21 -5.36 3.06
C ALA A 51 14.57 -3.89 3.12
N ASP A 52 13.94 -3.06 2.28
CA ASP A 52 14.20 -1.62 2.28
C ASP A 52 13.45 -0.91 3.42
N ALA A 53 12.18 -1.24 3.60
CA ALA A 53 11.30 -0.51 4.52
C ALA A 53 11.64 -0.75 5.98
N MET A 54 12.07 -1.96 6.34
CA MET A 54 12.41 -2.28 7.73
C MET A 54 13.58 -1.46 8.26
N LYS A 55 14.47 -1.01 7.40
CA LYS A 55 15.58 -0.13 7.79
C LYS A 55 15.09 1.21 8.32
N LEU A 56 13.89 1.63 7.92
CA LEU A 56 13.34 2.92 8.24
C LEU A 56 12.32 2.90 9.38
N ILE A 57 11.97 1.71 9.89
CA ILE A 57 10.85 1.59 10.81
C ILE A 57 11.03 2.36 12.11
N THR A 58 12.28 2.50 12.58
CA THR A 58 12.59 3.22 13.82
C THR A 58 12.53 4.73 13.63
N ASP A 59 13.19 5.23 12.60
CA ASP A 59 13.35 6.67 12.39
C ASP A 59 12.23 7.28 11.55
N TYR A 60 11.71 6.52 10.58
CA TYR A 60 10.69 7.00 9.64
C TYR A 60 9.59 5.95 9.49
N PRO A 61 8.86 5.63 10.59
CA PRO A 61 7.86 4.56 10.53
C PRO A 61 6.75 4.83 9.52
N MET A 62 6.36 6.11 9.35
CA MET A 62 5.32 6.45 8.40
C MET A 62 5.74 6.11 6.97
N VAL A 63 6.98 6.44 6.59
CA VAL A 63 7.51 6.13 5.25
C VAL A 63 7.56 4.62 5.05
N SER A 64 8.02 3.87 6.07
CA SER A 64 8.14 2.42 5.96
C SER A 64 6.81 1.72 5.72
N VAL A 65 5.70 2.36 6.06
CA VAL A 65 4.34 1.82 5.83
C VAL A 65 3.71 2.43 4.58
N ALA A 66 3.82 3.75 4.42
CA ALA A 66 3.12 4.48 3.36
C ALA A 66 3.58 4.09 1.95
N TRP A 67 4.85 3.80 1.76
CA TRP A 67 5.37 3.50 0.42
C TRP A 67 4.75 2.25 -0.18
N ALA A 68 4.28 1.30 0.65
CA ALA A 68 3.52 0.15 0.16
C ALA A 68 2.23 0.57 -0.56
N GLY A 69 1.60 1.64 -0.09
CA GLY A 69 0.42 2.20 -0.77
C GLY A 69 0.76 2.73 -2.16
N TYR A 70 1.88 3.41 -2.30
CA TYR A 70 2.31 3.88 -3.61
C TYR A 70 2.62 2.72 -4.55
N ILE A 71 3.23 1.66 -4.05
CA ILE A 71 3.46 0.44 -4.85
C ILE A 71 2.12 -0.13 -5.35
N GLY A 72 1.12 -0.17 -4.48
CA GLY A 72 -0.22 -0.62 -4.87
C GLY A 72 -0.79 0.19 -6.03
N MET A 73 -0.63 1.51 -5.99
CA MET A 73 -1.05 2.39 -7.08
C MET A 73 -0.33 2.07 -8.37
N ALA A 74 0.99 1.89 -8.32
CA ALA A 74 1.79 1.57 -9.50
C ALA A 74 1.35 0.26 -10.13
N VAL A 75 1.16 -0.77 -9.31
CA VAL A 75 0.75 -2.10 -9.79
C VAL A 75 -0.65 -2.02 -10.43
N ALA A 76 -1.58 -1.30 -9.82
CA ALA A 76 -2.92 -1.13 -10.38
C ALA A 76 -2.88 -0.40 -11.72
N LYS A 77 -2.03 0.61 -11.84
CA LYS A 77 -1.85 1.32 -13.10
C LYS A 77 -1.29 0.41 -14.19
N TRP A 78 -0.29 -0.39 -13.84
CA TRP A 78 0.27 -1.37 -14.77
C TRP A 78 -0.77 -2.40 -15.19
N TRP A 79 -1.58 -2.87 -14.24
CA TRP A 79 -2.65 -3.83 -14.51
C TRP A 79 -3.66 -3.26 -15.51
N ASP A 80 -4.02 -2.00 -15.35
CA ASP A 80 -4.95 -1.32 -16.24
C ASP A 80 -4.39 -1.13 -17.64
N ARG A 81 -3.09 -0.87 -17.74
CA ARG A 81 -2.47 -0.58 -19.04
C ARG A 81 -2.18 -1.84 -19.85
N ASP A 82 -1.37 -2.74 -19.32
CA ASP A 82 -0.93 -3.95 -20.04
C ASP A 82 -0.29 -4.92 -19.06
N TRP A 83 -1.09 -5.77 -18.46
CA TRP A 83 -0.60 -6.70 -17.44
C TRP A 83 0.38 -7.73 -18.01
N ALA A 84 0.18 -8.15 -19.28
CA ALA A 84 1.10 -9.09 -19.90
C ALA A 84 2.54 -8.57 -19.94
N THR A 85 2.69 -7.27 -20.12
CA THR A 85 4.01 -6.62 -20.15
C THR A 85 4.45 -6.21 -18.74
N PHE A 86 3.63 -5.42 -18.04
CA PHE A 86 4.03 -4.79 -16.79
C PHE A 86 3.99 -5.71 -15.58
N GLY A 87 3.19 -6.75 -15.62
CA GLY A 87 3.13 -7.72 -14.52
C GLY A 87 4.42 -8.47 -14.27
N LYS A 88 5.38 -8.38 -15.19
CA LYS A 88 6.69 -9.01 -15.08
C LYS A 88 7.78 -8.04 -14.63
N TYR A 89 7.45 -6.77 -14.42
CA TYR A 89 8.43 -5.76 -14.03
C TYR A 89 8.93 -6.04 -12.61
N PRO A 90 10.26 -5.98 -12.40
CA PRO A 90 10.82 -6.22 -11.08
C PRO A 90 10.60 -5.03 -10.15
N TYR A 91 10.81 -5.27 -8.87
CA TYR A 91 10.72 -4.24 -7.83
C TYR A 91 11.59 -3.01 -8.16
N ALA A 92 12.74 -3.21 -8.80
CA ALA A 92 13.64 -2.12 -9.13
C ALA A 92 12.97 -1.03 -9.98
N ASN A 93 11.97 -1.38 -10.78
CA ASN A 93 11.25 -0.42 -11.61
C ASN A 93 10.38 0.54 -10.79
N LEU A 94 10.14 0.24 -9.53
CA LEU A 94 9.37 1.08 -8.62
C LEU A 94 10.25 2.11 -7.91
N LEU A 95 11.56 1.88 -7.86
CA LEU A 95 12.49 2.78 -7.17
C LEU A 95 12.69 4.06 -7.97
N GLY A 96 12.87 5.17 -7.24
CA GLY A 96 13.15 6.44 -7.86
C GLY A 96 14.63 6.63 -8.16
N LYS A 97 15.01 7.82 -8.59
CA LYS A 97 16.39 8.18 -8.92
C LYS A 97 17.34 7.96 -7.74
N HIS A 98 16.85 8.19 -6.52
CA HIS A 98 17.61 8.02 -5.29
C HIS A 98 17.21 6.75 -4.54
N GLY A 99 16.63 5.78 -5.23
CA GLY A 99 16.24 4.50 -4.65
C GLY A 99 14.90 4.55 -3.95
N PHE A 100 14.86 4.06 -2.72
CA PHE A 100 13.62 3.96 -1.94
C PHE A 100 13.10 5.33 -1.52
N ASP A 101 13.97 6.30 -1.24
CA ASP A 101 13.59 7.58 -0.67
C ASP A 101 12.59 8.35 -1.53
N ASP A 102 12.76 8.34 -2.84
CA ASP A 102 11.89 9.06 -3.76
C ASP A 102 11.01 8.14 -4.60
N MET A 103 10.78 6.91 -4.11
CA MET A 103 9.88 5.96 -4.76
C MET A 103 8.49 6.57 -4.94
N ASP A 104 7.98 7.27 -3.94
CA ASP A 104 6.65 7.90 -3.99
C ASP A 104 6.55 8.88 -5.16
N GLU A 105 7.54 9.73 -5.32
CA GLU A 105 7.56 10.71 -6.41
C GLU A 105 7.65 10.04 -7.78
N HIS A 106 8.50 9.03 -7.89
CA HIS A 106 8.63 8.26 -9.13
C HIS A 106 7.30 7.61 -9.51
N ILE A 107 6.64 6.98 -8.55
CA ILE A 107 5.37 6.30 -8.80
C ILE A 107 4.30 7.32 -9.19
N VAL A 108 4.14 8.37 -8.41
CA VAL A 108 3.09 9.36 -8.64
C VAL A 108 3.27 10.08 -9.97
N ASN A 109 4.47 10.58 -10.22
CA ASN A 109 4.74 11.37 -11.42
C ASN A 109 4.97 10.53 -12.67
N ASP A 110 5.83 9.52 -12.58
CA ASP A 110 6.30 8.80 -13.77
C ASP A 110 5.42 7.62 -14.15
N ILE A 111 4.88 6.89 -13.17
CA ILE A 111 4.07 5.70 -13.44
C ILE A 111 2.59 6.06 -13.52
N VAL A 112 2.05 6.72 -12.51
CA VAL A 112 0.63 7.04 -12.42
C VAL A 112 0.29 8.27 -13.28
N GLY A 113 1.22 9.21 -13.40
CA GLY A 113 1.04 10.37 -14.27
C GLY A 113 0.37 11.56 -13.61
N ILE A 114 0.50 11.69 -12.30
CA ILE A 114 -0.02 12.85 -11.55
C ILE A 114 1.12 13.82 -11.30
N LYS A 115 0.94 15.09 -11.66
CA LYS A 115 1.97 16.11 -11.43
C LYS A 115 2.18 16.32 -9.94
N LEU A 116 3.45 16.31 -9.50
CA LEU A 116 3.80 16.37 -8.07
C LEU A 116 3.31 17.62 -7.36
N GLU A 117 3.22 18.75 -8.06
CA GLU A 117 2.79 20.01 -7.46
C GLU A 117 1.30 20.26 -7.61
N SER A 118 0.56 19.25 -8.08
CA SER A 118 -0.88 19.39 -8.29
C SER A 118 -1.67 19.20 -7.01
N GLU A 119 -2.90 19.70 -7.01
CA GLU A 119 -3.85 19.49 -5.92
C GLU A 119 -4.16 18.02 -5.73
N GLU A 120 -4.23 17.26 -6.84
CA GLU A 120 -4.48 15.82 -6.80
C GLU A 120 -3.34 15.07 -6.07
N ALA A 121 -2.09 15.45 -6.36
CA ALA A 121 -0.94 14.85 -5.68
C ALA A 121 -0.94 15.17 -4.19
N GLU A 122 -1.33 16.38 -3.81
CA GLU A 122 -1.42 16.77 -2.41
C GLU A 122 -2.48 15.97 -1.67
N LYS A 123 -3.64 15.78 -2.27
CA LYS A 123 -4.71 14.96 -1.68
C LYS A 123 -4.25 13.51 -1.51
N LEU A 124 -3.53 12.98 -2.49
CA LEU A 124 -3.01 11.63 -2.42
C LEU A 124 -1.99 11.50 -1.29
N GLU A 125 -1.06 12.44 -1.18
CA GLU A 125 -0.08 12.43 -0.10
C GLU A 125 -0.77 12.47 1.27
N ASN A 126 -1.79 13.31 1.41
CA ASN A 126 -2.54 13.42 2.66
C ASN A 126 -3.23 12.11 3.05
N ILE A 127 -3.89 11.44 2.10
CA ILE A 127 -4.56 10.19 2.43
C ILE A 127 -3.56 9.07 2.73
N MET A 128 -2.45 9.00 2.01
CA MET A 128 -1.40 8.01 2.29
C MET A 128 -0.82 8.21 3.69
N ARG A 129 -0.60 9.46 4.08
CA ARG A 129 -0.10 9.79 5.42
C ARG A 129 -1.10 9.40 6.50
N GLN A 130 -2.37 9.70 6.30
CA GLN A 130 -3.42 9.35 7.25
C GLN A 130 -3.56 7.85 7.42
N CYS A 131 -3.54 7.11 6.32
CA CYS A 131 -3.62 5.65 6.34
C CYS A 131 -2.41 5.04 7.06
N ALA A 132 -1.20 5.52 6.75
CA ALA A 132 0.02 5.02 7.39
C ALA A 132 0.02 5.32 8.89
N THR A 133 -0.39 6.51 9.28
CA THR A 133 -0.49 6.90 10.69
C THR A 133 -1.47 6.00 11.43
N THR A 134 -2.60 5.70 10.81
CA THR A 134 -3.61 4.80 11.37
C THR A 134 -3.06 3.39 11.52
N ALA A 135 -2.36 2.89 10.50
CA ALA A 135 -1.75 1.55 10.54
C ALA A 135 -0.72 1.46 11.66
N ILE A 136 0.13 2.47 11.82
CA ILE A 136 1.11 2.53 12.91
C ILE A 136 0.42 2.50 14.26
N GLY A 137 -0.67 3.26 14.40
CA GLY A 137 -1.48 3.25 15.61
C GLY A 137 -2.03 1.86 15.95
N PHE A 138 -2.51 1.14 14.94
CA PHE A 138 -2.98 -0.23 15.11
C PHE A 138 -1.86 -1.15 15.59
N ILE A 139 -0.66 -1.03 15.01
CA ILE A 139 0.50 -1.83 15.43
C ILE A 139 0.86 -1.54 16.88
N ARG A 140 0.94 -0.26 17.26
CA ARG A 140 1.29 0.16 18.61
C ARG A 140 0.27 -0.31 19.64
N HIS A 141 -0.99 -0.34 19.25
CA HIS A 141 -2.07 -0.76 20.14
C HIS A 141 -1.97 -2.24 20.51
N GLU A 142 -1.27 -3.04 19.72
CA GLU A 142 -1.08 -4.46 19.98
C GLU A 142 -0.11 -4.75 21.14
N ASN A 143 0.67 -3.76 21.57
CA ASN A 143 1.63 -3.91 22.68
C ASN A 143 2.60 -5.07 22.50
N ILE A 144 3.17 -5.19 21.30
CA ILE A 144 4.07 -6.30 20.97
C ILE A 144 5.51 -5.89 21.27
N GLU A 145 6.31 -6.84 21.77
CA GLU A 145 7.76 -6.63 21.95
C GLU A 145 8.40 -6.21 20.63
N PRO A 146 9.14 -5.08 20.61
CA PRO A 146 9.86 -4.67 19.41
C PRO A 146 10.85 -5.74 18.98
N GLN A 147 11.02 -5.89 17.67
CA GLN A 147 11.96 -6.83 17.05
C GLN A 147 11.61 -8.31 17.29
N SER A 148 10.41 -8.61 17.80
CA SER A 148 9.94 -9.98 17.94
C SER A 148 9.42 -10.49 16.58
N ILE A 149 9.26 -11.81 16.49
CA ILE A 149 8.65 -12.44 15.32
C ILE A 149 7.21 -11.93 15.12
N ARG A 150 6.47 -11.78 16.22
CA ARG A 150 5.10 -11.27 16.18
C ARG A 150 5.05 -9.85 15.64
N ALA A 151 5.98 -8.99 16.09
CA ALA A 151 6.06 -7.62 15.58
C ALA A 151 6.31 -7.60 14.07
N PHE A 152 7.20 -8.49 13.60
CA PHE A 152 7.46 -8.61 12.16
C PHE A 152 6.20 -8.99 11.38
N TYR A 153 5.46 -10.00 11.84
CA TYR A 153 4.26 -10.45 11.12
C TYR A 153 3.14 -9.41 11.16
N VAL A 154 2.96 -8.71 12.28
CA VAL A 154 1.97 -7.64 12.36
C VAL A 154 2.33 -6.51 11.40
N TYR A 155 3.59 -6.12 11.36
CA TYR A 155 4.08 -5.11 10.42
C TYR A 155 3.88 -5.58 8.96
N ALA A 156 4.23 -6.82 8.66
CA ALA A 156 4.05 -7.37 7.31
C ALA A 156 2.58 -7.34 6.86
N ARG A 157 1.65 -7.65 7.78
CA ARG A 157 0.22 -7.57 7.48
C ARG A 157 -0.23 -6.12 7.27
N ALA A 158 0.31 -5.19 8.04
CA ALA A 158 -0.01 -3.77 7.88
C ALA A 158 0.44 -3.24 6.52
N VAL A 159 1.66 -3.56 6.08
CA VAL A 159 2.13 -3.10 4.77
C VAL A 159 1.37 -3.76 3.62
N LYS A 160 0.95 -5.01 3.81
CA LYS A 160 0.09 -5.70 2.83
C LYS A 160 -1.23 -4.95 2.65
N VAL A 161 -1.86 -4.55 3.76
CA VAL A 161 -3.10 -3.78 3.71
C VAL A 161 -2.88 -2.45 3.00
N MET A 162 -1.76 -1.76 3.30
CA MET A 162 -1.44 -0.51 2.63
C MET A 162 -1.30 -0.69 1.12
N PHE A 163 -0.65 -1.79 0.68
CA PHE A 163 -0.57 -2.10 -0.73
C PHE A 163 -1.97 -2.26 -1.34
N GLU A 164 -2.83 -3.01 -0.68
CA GLU A 164 -4.21 -3.24 -1.15
C GLU A 164 -4.99 -1.93 -1.25
N ILE A 165 -4.84 -1.05 -0.26
CA ILE A 165 -5.51 0.25 -0.24
C ILE A 165 -5.00 1.13 -1.41
N GLY A 166 -3.69 1.18 -1.61
CA GLY A 166 -3.13 1.95 -2.72
C GLY A 166 -3.62 1.48 -4.07
N ALA A 167 -3.67 0.16 -4.28
CA ALA A 167 -4.20 -0.42 -5.50
C ALA A 167 -5.68 -0.05 -5.70
N ALA A 168 -6.49 -0.13 -4.64
CA ALA A 168 -7.90 0.22 -4.71
C ALA A 168 -8.09 1.71 -5.03
N ILE A 169 -7.28 2.59 -4.45
CA ILE A 169 -7.34 4.02 -4.73
C ILE A 169 -7.10 4.28 -6.22
N GLU A 170 -6.09 3.64 -6.79
CA GLU A 170 -5.80 3.83 -8.22
C GLU A 170 -6.90 3.26 -9.11
N LEU A 171 -7.41 2.07 -8.78
CA LEU A 171 -8.53 1.49 -9.53
C LEU A 171 -9.76 2.42 -9.48
N HIS A 172 -10.05 2.99 -8.32
CA HIS A 172 -11.14 3.96 -8.17
C HIS A 172 -10.89 5.19 -9.03
N ARG A 173 -9.67 5.72 -9.00
CA ARG A 173 -9.28 6.90 -9.79
C ARG A 173 -9.42 6.63 -11.29
N LEU A 174 -9.12 5.40 -11.73
CA LEU A 174 -9.25 4.99 -13.13
C LEU A 174 -10.70 4.73 -13.55
N GLY A 175 -11.63 4.78 -12.61
CA GLY A 175 -13.06 4.65 -12.91
C GLY A 175 -13.64 3.26 -12.74
N TYR A 176 -12.90 2.32 -12.18
CA TYR A 176 -13.44 0.99 -11.90
C TYR A 176 -14.47 1.07 -10.78
N LYS A 177 -15.47 0.20 -10.86
CA LYS A 177 -16.56 0.11 -9.89
C LYS A 177 -16.73 -1.33 -9.47
N TRP A 178 -17.18 -1.53 -8.23
CA TRP A 178 -17.40 -2.87 -7.66
C TRP A 178 -18.13 -3.80 -8.62
N LYS A 179 -19.21 -3.33 -9.22
CA LYS A 179 -20.04 -4.14 -10.13
C LYS A 179 -19.32 -4.57 -11.40
N LYS A 180 -18.26 -3.86 -11.79
CA LYS A 180 -17.50 -4.18 -12.99
C LYS A 180 -16.33 -5.11 -12.72
N MET A 181 -15.98 -5.32 -11.45
CA MET A 181 -14.87 -6.20 -11.05
C MET A 181 -15.31 -7.66 -10.97
N PHE A 182 -16.60 -7.90 -10.86
CA PHE A 182 -17.21 -9.20 -10.69
C PHE A 182 -18.39 -9.36 -11.69
#